data_db3b75360bf6dcc4b99524ac1074fc41
#
_entry.id   db3b75360bf6dcc4b99524ac1074fc41
#
_cell.length_a   1.000
_cell.length_b   1.000
_cell.length_c   1.000
_cell.angle_alpha   90.00
_cell.angle_beta   90.00
_cell.angle_gamma   90.00
#
_symmetry.space_group_name_H-M   'P 1'
#
loop_
_entity.id
_entity.type
_entity.pdbx_description
1 polymer ?
#
loop_
_entity_poly.entity_id
_entity_poly.type
_entity_poly.pdbx_seq_one_letter_code
_entity_poly.pdbx_strand_id
1 'polypeptide(L)'
;MIRAVVFDVDNTLVDFRKWKNAAVDAAIVAMIDAGLDLTPEQARKKIFDIYDRKGIEYQEVFDDFLHEILGYVDYRVLAAGIVAYRRAREGTLVSYPHVSLALLRLFRMHLKLAVVSDAPRMQVWMRLVQLGVDMFFDTVVTFDDTGVRKPAPEPVRKALELMQVKPEEAVMVGDWAERDIIGAKTLGMTTVFARYGDEFGTNVSGADFEISDVLELIPIVEKLSGPESHHKDTKTQRSRRRR
;
A
#
# COMPACT_ATOMS: atom_id res chain seq x y z
N MET A 1 1.14 -22.52 12.10
CA MET A 1 0.94 -22.57 10.62
C MET A 1 0.36 -21.26 10.18
N ILE A 2 0.97 -20.60 9.22
CA ILE A 2 0.46 -19.34 8.66
C ILE A 2 -0.79 -19.60 7.81
N ARG A 3 -1.80 -18.79 7.98
CA ARG A 3 -3.10 -18.84 7.29
C ARG A 3 -3.45 -17.56 6.57
N ALA A 4 -2.78 -16.45 6.91
CA ALA A 4 -3.05 -15.16 6.28
C ALA A 4 -1.78 -14.33 6.12
N VAL A 5 -1.81 -13.44 5.12
CA VAL A 5 -0.84 -12.37 4.95
C VAL A 5 -1.60 -11.04 4.86
N VAL A 6 -1.19 -10.08 5.67
CA VAL A 6 -1.72 -8.72 5.71
C VAL A 6 -0.68 -7.78 5.11
N PHE A 7 -1.07 -7.01 4.11
CA PHE A 7 -0.19 -6.05 3.43
C PHE A 7 -0.59 -4.61 3.75
N ASP A 8 0.40 -3.75 3.93
CA ASP A 8 0.22 -2.35 3.62
C ASP A 8 0.16 -2.15 2.09
N VAL A 9 -0.24 -0.97 1.62
CA VAL A 9 -0.38 -0.67 0.19
C VAL A 9 0.73 0.24 -0.32
N ASP A 10 0.83 1.43 0.30
CA ASP A 10 1.67 2.50 -0.18
C ASP A 10 3.13 2.24 0.16
N ASN A 11 4.01 2.24 -0.85
CA ASN A 11 5.40 1.82 -0.75
C ASN A 11 5.62 0.33 -0.37
N THR A 12 4.55 -0.46 -0.25
CA THR A 12 4.65 -1.92 -0.04
C THR A 12 4.20 -2.69 -1.28
N LEU A 13 3.02 -2.40 -1.83
CA LEU A 13 2.53 -2.99 -3.08
C LEU A 13 2.75 -2.04 -4.27
N VAL A 14 2.67 -0.75 -4.05
CA VAL A 14 2.80 0.31 -5.05
C VAL A 14 3.91 1.29 -4.67
N ASP A 15 4.70 1.72 -5.65
CA ASP A 15 5.67 2.81 -5.49
C ASP A 15 4.92 4.14 -5.42
N PHE A 16 4.32 4.37 -4.23
CA PHE A 16 3.46 5.53 -3.99
C PHE A 16 4.22 6.84 -4.10
N ARG A 17 5.44 6.90 -3.59
CA ARG A 17 6.26 8.10 -3.62
C ARG A 17 6.58 8.54 -5.02
N LYS A 18 7.07 7.63 -5.86
CA LYS A 18 7.37 7.91 -7.27
C LYS A 18 6.13 8.39 -8.01
N TRP A 19 5.02 7.69 -7.81
CA TRP A 19 3.73 8.04 -8.39
C TRP A 19 3.23 9.43 -7.96
N LYS A 20 3.25 9.72 -6.64
CA LYS A 20 2.82 11.00 -6.09
C LYS A 20 3.69 12.15 -6.60
N ASN A 21 5.01 11.96 -6.58
CA ASN A 21 5.98 12.94 -7.07
C ASN A 21 5.76 13.25 -8.55
N ALA A 22 5.62 12.24 -9.40
CA ALA A 22 5.39 12.44 -10.84
C ALA A 22 4.09 13.21 -11.10
N ALA A 23 3.03 12.94 -10.35
CA ALA A 23 1.76 13.65 -10.49
C ALA A 23 1.87 15.12 -10.06
N VAL A 24 2.55 15.40 -8.93
CA VAL A 24 2.78 16.77 -8.45
C VAL A 24 3.67 17.54 -9.42
N ASP A 25 4.76 16.94 -9.91
CA ASP A 25 5.67 17.59 -10.85
C ASP A 25 4.96 17.96 -12.18
N ALA A 26 4.10 17.07 -12.68
CA ALA A 26 3.29 17.35 -13.85
C ALA A 26 2.30 18.53 -13.62
N ALA A 27 1.69 18.60 -12.43
CA ALA A 27 0.82 19.72 -12.07
C ALA A 27 1.58 21.03 -12.02
N ILE A 28 2.76 21.05 -11.41
CA ILE A 28 3.61 22.26 -11.29
C ILE A 28 3.98 22.79 -12.66
N VAL A 29 4.47 21.93 -13.57
CA VAL A 29 4.80 22.33 -14.94
C VAL A 29 3.60 22.97 -15.63
N ALA A 30 2.44 22.32 -15.55
CA ALA A 30 1.23 22.84 -16.18
C ALA A 30 0.74 24.17 -15.57
N MET A 31 0.89 24.38 -14.28
CA MET A 31 0.56 25.66 -13.62
C MET A 31 1.51 26.79 -14.06
N ILE A 32 2.81 26.50 -14.17
CA ILE A 32 3.81 27.45 -14.65
C ILE A 32 3.53 27.83 -16.12
N ASP A 33 3.25 26.86 -16.97
CA ASP A 33 2.88 27.07 -18.38
C ASP A 33 1.57 27.90 -18.49
N ALA A 34 0.68 27.78 -17.49
CA ALA A 34 -0.53 28.58 -17.40
C ALA A 34 -0.30 29.98 -16.84
N GLY A 35 0.93 30.36 -16.48
CA GLY A 35 1.31 31.70 -16.06
C GLY A 35 1.61 31.87 -14.58
N LEU A 36 1.79 30.79 -13.82
CA LEU A 36 2.26 30.89 -12.44
C LEU A 36 3.74 31.31 -12.42
N ASP A 37 4.05 32.43 -11.80
CA ASP A 37 5.42 32.98 -11.73
C ASP A 37 6.18 32.43 -10.51
N LEU A 38 6.58 31.15 -10.61
CA LEU A 38 7.45 30.45 -9.65
C LEU A 38 8.39 29.49 -10.38
N THR A 39 9.53 29.16 -9.74
CA THR A 39 10.32 28.04 -10.21
C THR A 39 9.68 26.70 -9.82
N PRO A 40 9.94 25.60 -10.53
CA PRO A 40 9.44 24.28 -10.16
C PRO A 40 9.81 23.90 -8.71
N GLU A 41 11.03 24.20 -8.28
CA GLU A 41 11.52 23.88 -6.94
C GLU A 41 10.76 24.66 -5.86
N GLN A 42 10.48 25.93 -6.10
CA GLN A 42 9.71 26.76 -5.18
C GLN A 42 8.26 26.26 -5.05
N ALA A 43 7.61 25.97 -6.18
CA ALA A 43 6.27 25.43 -6.20
C ALA A 43 6.21 24.06 -5.50
N ARG A 44 7.15 23.17 -5.82
CA ARG A 44 7.24 21.83 -5.21
C ARG A 44 7.36 21.93 -3.68
N LYS A 45 8.31 22.74 -3.19
CA LYS A 45 8.50 22.91 -1.76
C LYS A 45 7.22 23.33 -1.06
N LYS A 46 6.52 24.35 -1.58
CA LYS A 46 5.29 24.86 -0.98
C LYS A 46 4.14 23.85 -1.00
N ILE A 47 3.98 23.10 -2.08
CA ILE A 47 2.96 22.05 -2.18
C ILE A 47 3.24 20.94 -1.15
N PHE A 48 4.50 20.49 -1.00
CA PHE A 48 4.83 19.48 0.00
C PHE A 48 4.74 20.03 1.43
N ASP A 49 5.06 21.31 1.70
CA ASP A 49 4.83 21.96 2.99
C ASP A 49 3.32 21.93 3.38
N ILE A 50 2.39 22.00 2.40
CA ILE A 50 0.94 21.84 2.66
C ILE A 50 0.60 20.38 2.96
N TYR A 51 1.14 19.43 2.19
CA TYR A 51 0.95 17.99 2.46
C TYR A 51 1.46 17.60 3.84
N ASP A 52 2.60 18.12 4.28
CA ASP A 52 3.15 17.86 5.62
C ASP A 52 2.21 18.35 6.74
N ARG A 53 1.52 19.46 6.52
CA ARG A 53 0.57 20.02 7.49
C ARG A 53 -0.81 19.36 7.47
N LYS A 54 -1.29 18.96 6.28
CA LYS A 54 -2.69 18.49 6.08
C LYS A 54 -2.81 17.01 5.74
N GLY A 55 -1.68 16.33 5.53
CA GLY A 55 -1.60 14.94 5.13
C GLY A 55 -1.49 14.75 3.62
N ILE A 56 -0.79 13.68 3.22
CA ILE A 56 -0.44 13.39 1.82
C ILE A 56 -1.66 13.14 0.91
N GLU A 57 -2.81 12.80 1.49
CA GLU A 57 -4.07 12.54 0.78
C GLU A 57 -5.00 13.77 0.74
N TYR A 58 -4.54 14.93 1.18
CA TYR A 58 -5.34 16.15 1.13
C TYR A 58 -5.68 16.55 -0.32
N GLN A 59 -6.97 16.74 -0.61
CA GLN A 59 -7.47 16.90 -1.99
C GLN A 59 -7.42 18.34 -2.51
N GLU A 60 -7.45 19.34 -1.63
CA GLU A 60 -7.51 20.78 -1.99
C GLU A 60 -6.12 21.45 -1.93
N VAL A 61 -5.05 20.65 -2.08
CA VAL A 61 -3.67 21.14 -1.95
C VAL A 61 -3.32 22.24 -2.95
N PHE A 62 -3.84 22.16 -4.18
CA PHE A 62 -3.56 23.14 -5.22
C PHE A 62 -4.37 24.43 -5.03
N ASP A 63 -5.56 24.33 -4.47
CA ASP A 63 -6.38 25.50 -4.09
C ASP A 63 -5.67 26.30 -3.00
N ASP A 64 -5.25 25.62 -1.91
CA ASP A 64 -4.50 26.25 -0.83
C ASP A 64 -3.16 26.82 -1.31
N PHE A 65 -2.46 26.08 -2.14
CA PHE A 65 -1.19 26.51 -2.73
C PHE A 65 -1.34 27.82 -3.49
N LEU A 66 -2.32 27.91 -4.39
CA LEU A 66 -2.55 29.14 -5.16
C LEU A 66 -3.00 30.29 -4.26
N HIS A 67 -3.84 30.00 -3.27
CA HIS A 67 -4.27 31.01 -2.31
C HIS A 67 -3.09 31.55 -1.47
N GLU A 68 -2.17 30.68 -1.03
CA GLU A 68 -0.98 31.10 -0.28
C GLU A 68 -0.01 31.95 -1.13
N ILE A 69 0.06 31.72 -2.45
CA ILE A 69 1.00 32.41 -3.34
C ILE A 69 0.42 33.68 -3.91
N LEU A 70 -0.83 33.65 -4.38
CA LEU A 70 -1.46 34.74 -5.11
C LEU A 70 -2.40 35.58 -4.25
N GLY A 71 -2.82 35.06 -3.09
CA GLY A 71 -3.90 35.65 -2.27
C GLY A 71 -5.31 35.34 -2.77
N TYR A 72 -5.42 34.63 -3.90
CA TYR A 72 -6.68 34.15 -4.51
C TYR A 72 -6.44 32.91 -5.33
N VAL A 73 -7.51 32.20 -5.75
CA VAL A 73 -7.43 31.05 -6.62
C VAL A 73 -7.63 31.48 -8.08
N ASP A 74 -6.58 31.38 -8.90
CA ASP A 74 -6.71 31.49 -10.35
C ASP A 74 -7.20 30.16 -10.93
N TYR A 75 -8.46 30.10 -11.32
CA TYR A 75 -9.07 28.85 -11.80
C TYR A 75 -8.50 28.32 -13.11
N ARG A 76 -7.87 29.17 -13.95
CA ARG A 76 -7.18 28.70 -15.16
C ARG A 76 -5.91 27.93 -14.78
N VAL A 77 -5.12 28.49 -13.88
CA VAL A 77 -3.89 27.87 -13.35
C VAL A 77 -4.25 26.60 -12.57
N LEU A 78 -5.25 26.66 -11.70
CA LEU A 78 -5.74 25.52 -10.93
C LEU A 78 -6.18 24.36 -11.86
N ALA A 79 -7.01 24.66 -12.85
CA ALA A 79 -7.51 23.66 -13.80
C ALA A 79 -6.38 23.01 -14.59
N ALA A 80 -5.37 23.77 -15.03
CA ALA A 80 -4.19 23.25 -15.73
C ALA A 80 -3.45 22.24 -14.83
N GLY A 81 -3.19 22.60 -13.57
CA GLY A 81 -2.56 21.73 -12.58
C GLY A 81 -3.35 20.47 -12.31
N ILE A 82 -4.66 20.58 -12.03
CA ILE A 82 -5.53 19.42 -11.75
C ILE A 82 -5.57 18.46 -12.95
N VAL A 83 -5.70 18.95 -14.17
CA VAL A 83 -5.76 18.12 -15.38
C VAL A 83 -4.44 17.37 -15.58
N ALA A 84 -3.31 18.06 -15.44
CA ALA A 84 -1.99 17.44 -15.58
C ALA A 84 -1.73 16.41 -14.46
N TYR A 85 -2.08 16.75 -13.21
CA TYR A 85 -2.00 15.84 -12.07
C TYR A 85 -2.76 14.54 -12.31
N ARG A 86 -4.03 14.63 -12.74
CA ARG A 86 -4.87 13.45 -13.00
C ARG A 86 -4.29 12.58 -14.11
N ARG A 87 -3.84 13.17 -15.22
CA ARG A 87 -3.23 12.43 -16.35
C ARG A 87 -1.96 11.69 -15.93
N ALA A 88 -1.08 12.37 -15.20
CA ALA A 88 0.15 11.76 -14.70
C ALA A 88 -0.16 10.66 -13.68
N ARG A 89 -1.10 10.92 -12.76
CA ARG A 89 -1.55 9.97 -11.77
C ARG A 89 -2.07 8.66 -12.38
N GLU A 90 -2.89 8.74 -13.43
CA GLU A 90 -3.42 7.57 -14.12
C GLU A 90 -2.35 6.80 -14.88
N GLY A 91 -1.37 7.51 -15.47
CA GLY A 91 -0.34 6.89 -16.31
C GLY A 91 0.88 6.35 -15.58
N THR A 92 1.11 6.73 -14.32
CA THR A 92 2.36 6.41 -13.61
C THR A 92 2.20 5.48 -12.40
N LEU A 93 0.98 5.09 -12.03
CA LEU A 93 0.78 4.13 -10.95
C LEU A 93 1.27 2.75 -11.40
N VAL A 94 2.28 2.25 -10.73
CA VAL A 94 2.85 0.93 -10.98
C VAL A 94 3.06 0.20 -9.65
N SER A 95 2.91 -1.12 -9.67
CA SER A 95 3.33 -1.95 -8.54
C SER A 95 4.84 -2.04 -8.47
N TYR A 96 5.36 -2.35 -7.29
CA TYR A 96 6.73 -2.84 -7.20
C TYR A 96 6.92 -4.11 -8.06
N PRO A 97 8.15 -4.38 -8.50
CA PRO A 97 8.45 -5.63 -9.21
C PRO A 97 7.91 -6.85 -8.47
N HIS A 98 7.44 -7.82 -9.21
CA HIS A 98 6.97 -9.13 -8.73
C HIS A 98 5.75 -9.16 -7.82
N VAL A 99 5.10 -8.03 -7.49
CA VAL A 99 3.92 -7.99 -6.60
C VAL A 99 2.82 -8.92 -7.10
N SER A 100 2.40 -8.82 -8.36
CA SER A 100 1.35 -9.69 -8.91
C SER A 100 1.72 -11.18 -8.86
N LEU A 101 3.01 -11.50 -9.09
CA LEU A 101 3.49 -12.87 -9.00
C LEU A 101 3.50 -13.39 -7.56
N ALA A 102 3.92 -12.57 -6.60
CA ALA A 102 3.91 -12.92 -5.19
C ALA A 102 2.48 -13.16 -4.69
N LEU A 103 1.55 -12.24 -4.99
CA LEU A 103 0.14 -12.38 -4.63
C LEU A 103 -0.47 -13.65 -5.23
N LEU A 104 -0.21 -13.94 -6.50
CA LEU A 104 -0.67 -15.18 -7.15
C LEU A 104 -0.12 -16.42 -6.46
N ARG A 105 1.16 -16.43 -6.05
CA ARG A 105 1.77 -17.58 -5.34
C ARG A 105 1.14 -17.78 -3.97
N LEU A 106 0.99 -16.70 -3.18
CA LEU A 106 0.33 -16.76 -1.87
C LEU A 106 -1.14 -17.23 -1.98
N PHE A 107 -1.87 -16.72 -2.98
CA PHE A 107 -3.23 -17.17 -3.27
C PHE A 107 -3.30 -18.67 -3.59
N ARG A 108 -2.34 -19.19 -4.38
CA ARG A 108 -2.24 -20.64 -4.68
C ARG A 108 -1.85 -21.49 -3.47
N MET A 109 -1.25 -20.89 -2.45
CA MET A 109 -1.00 -21.54 -1.16
C MET A 109 -2.26 -21.56 -0.26
N HIS A 110 -3.40 -21.10 -0.78
CA HIS A 110 -4.68 -21.00 -0.07
C HIS A 110 -4.62 -20.12 1.19
N LEU A 111 -3.76 -19.13 1.18
CA LEU A 111 -3.68 -18.13 2.24
C LEU A 111 -4.74 -17.05 2.02
N LYS A 112 -5.34 -16.58 3.11
CA LYS A 112 -6.16 -15.38 3.09
C LYS A 112 -5.26 -14.15 2.95
N LEU A 113 -5.62 -13.25 2.04
CA LEU A 113 -4.87 -12.04 1.81
C LEU A 113 -5.70 -10.83 2.23
N ALA A 114 -5.10 -9.93 2.98
CA ALA A 114 -5.74 -8.68 3.39
C ALA A 114 -4.86 -7.48 3.11
N VAL A 115 -5.53 -6.34 2.95
CA VAL A 115 -4.91 -5.01 2.94
C VAL A 115 -5.29 -4.28 4.23
N VAL A 116 -4.33 -3.58 4.84
CA VAL A 116 -4.56 -2.61 5.92
C VAL A 116 -3.81 -1.33 5.59
N SER A 117 -4.54 -0.28 5.22
CA SER A 117 -3.98 1.00 4.79
C SER A 117 -4.52 2.18 5.58
N ASP A 118 -3.65 3.19 5.83
CA ASP A 118 -4.01 4.46 6.47
C ASP A 118 -4.66 5.47 5.51
N ALA A 119 -4.74 5.12 4.23
CA ALA A 119 -5.37 5.97 3.21
C ALA A 119 -6.91 5.85 3.26
N PRO A 120 -7.65 6.86 2.73
CA PRO A 120 -9.09 6.79 2.56
C PRO A 120 -9.52 5.64 1.67
N ARG A 121 -10.67 5.03 1.96
CA ARG A 121 -11.20 3.83 1.30
C ARG A 121 -11.18 3.92 -0.23
N MET A 122 -11.71 5.02 -0.78
CA MET A 122 -11.75 5.19 -2.23
C MET A 122 -10.35 5.20 -2.86
N GLN A 123 -9.37 5.81 -2.19
CA GLN A 123 -8.01 5.88 -2.69
C GLN A 123 -7.34 4.49 -2.72
N VAL A 124 -7.56 3.68 -1.69
CA VAL A 124 -7.05 2.30 -1.63
C VAL A 124 -7.65 1.46 -2.76
N TRP A 125 -8.97 1.47 -2.91
CA TRP A 125 -9.64 0.70 -3.98
C TRP A 125 -9.22 1.14 -5.38
N MET A 126 -9.07 2.45 -5.62
CA MET A 126 -8.57 2.95 -6.91
C MET A 126 -7.18 2.40 -7.23
N ARG A 127 -6.28 2.31 -6.25
CA ARG A 127 -4.94 1.72 -6.44
C ARG A 127 -5.02 0.24 -6.76
N LEU A 128 -5.75 -0.53 -5.95
CA LEU A 128 -5.87 -1.99 -6.15
C LEU A 128 -6.48 -2.35 -7.51
N VAL A 129 -7.57 -1.69 -7.89
CA VAL A 129 -8.25 -1.91 -9.18
C VAL A 129 -7.36 -1.48 -10.36
N GLN A 130 -6.69 -0.33 -10.27
CA GLN A 130 -5.80 0.15 -11.34
C GLN A 130 -4.60 -0.78 -11.54
N LEU A 131 -4.10 -1.40 -10.46
CA LEU A 131 -3.04 -2.40 -10.53
C LEU A 131 -3.53 -3.78 -10.98
N GLY A 132 -4.84 -4.02 -11.00
CA GLY A 132 -5.44 -5.32 -11.33
C GLY A 132 -5.15 -6.41 -10.28
N VAL A 133 -5.00 -6.02 -9.01
CA VAL A 133 -4.70 -6.95 -7.90
C VAL A 133 -5.81 -7.06 -6.86
N ASP A 134 -6.89 -6.32 -7.02
CA ASP A 134 -8.04 -6.27 -6.11
C ASP A 134 -8.66 -7.65 -5.86
N MET A 135 -8.68 -8.50 -6.88
CA MET A 135 -9.23 -9.86 -6.81
C MET A 135 -8.49 -10.81 -5.86
N PHE A 136 -7.27 -10.50 -5.45
CA PHE A 136 -6.49 -11.36 -4.55
C PHE A 136 -6.84 -11.16 -3.07
N PHE A 137 -7.51 -10.06 -2.72
CA PHE A 137 -7.72 -9.70 -1.32
C PHE A 137 -9.12 -10.10 -0.81
N ASP A 138 -9.14 -10.96 0.20
CA ASP A 138 -10.36 -11.35 0.91
C ASP A 138 -10.91 -10.20 1.77
N THR A 139 -10.04 -9.31 2.21
CA THR A 139 -10.34 -8.23 3.16
C THR A 139 -9.52 -6.98 2.85
N VAL A 140 -10.17 -5.83 2.83
CA VAL A 140 -9.55 -4.51 2.71
C VAL A 140 -10.02 -3.64 3.86
N VAL A 141 -9.11 -3.23 4.74
CA VAL A 141 -9.35 -2.33 5.87
C VAL A 141 -8.62 -1.02 5.61
N THR A 142 -9.33 0.08 5.74
CA THR A 142 -8.84 1.43 5.47
C THR A 142 -9.04 2.35 6.66
N PHE A 143 -8.52 3.57 6.61
CA PHE A 143 -8.78 4.56 7.64
C PHE A 143 -10.28 4.75 7.94
N ASP A 144 -11.12 4.75 6.89
CA ASP A 144 -12.57 4.94 7.05
C ASP A 144 -13.27 3.81 7.82
N ASP A 145 -12.61 2.65 7.95
CA ASP A 145 -13.18 1.50 8.64
C ASP A 145 -13.00 1.55 10.16
N THR A 146 -11.99 2.27 10.64
CA THR A 146 -11.62 2.30 12.07
C THR A 146 -11.53 3.71 12.65
N GLY A 147 -11.32 4.72 11.80
CA GLY A 147 -11.08 6.11 12.20
C GLY A 147 -9.72 6.35 12.87
N VAL A 148 -8.89 5.31 12.95
CA VAL A 148 -7.52 5.39 13.51
C VAL A 148 -6.50 4.83 12.52
N ARG A 149 -5.24 5.27 12.67
CA ARG A 149 -4.13 4.85 11.80
C ARG A 149 -3.18 3.92 12.53
N LYS A 150 -2.45 3.12 11.78
CA LYS A 150 -1.27 2.41 12.28
C LYS A 150 -0.30 3.43 12.93
N PRO A 151 0.39 3.15 14.04
CA PRO A 151 0.57 1.84 14.67
C PRO A 151 -0.54 1.41 15.63
N ALA A 152 -1.67 2.13 15.73
CA ALA A 152 -2.80 1.64 16.52
C ALA A 152 -3.20 0.22 16.06
N PRO A 153 -3.40 -0.73 16.96
CA PRO A 153 -3.64 -2.13 16.60
C PRO A 153 -5.03 -2.39 15.99
N GLU A 154 -5.95 -1.45 16.09
CA GLU A 154 -7.35 -1.61 15.67
C GLU A 154 -7.51 -1.94 14.19
N PRO A 155 -6.81 -1.28 13.23
CA PRO A 155 -6.94 -1.61 11.81
C PRO A 155 -6.51 -3.04 11.50
N VAL A 156 -5.39 -3.47 12.07
CA VAL A 156 -4.86 -4.83 11.89
C VAL A 156 -5.77 -5.85 12.57
N ARG A 157 -6.20 -5.59 13.80
CA ARG A 157 -7.14 -6.46 14.53
C ARG A 157 -8.43 -6.65 13.73
N LYS A 158 -9.00 -5.59 13.18
CA LYS A 158 -10.21 -5.68 12.34
C LYS A 158 -10.01 -6.58 11.12
N ALA A 159 -8.86 -6.49 10.45
CA ALA A 159 -8.55 -7.37 9.33
C ALA A 159 -8.47 -8.84 9.76
N LEU A 160 -7.82 -9.13 10.89
CA LEU A 160 -7.73 -10.48 11.44
C LEU A 160 -9.11 -11.05 11.82
N GLU A 161 -9.97 -10.24 12.44
CA GLU A 161 -11.35 -10.61 12.80
C GLU A 161 -12.19 -10.95 11.56
N LEU A 162 -12.15 -10.11 10.52
CA LEU A 162 -12.86 -10.33 9.26
C LEU A 162 -12.37 -11.60 8.56
N MET A 163 -11.09 -11.87 8.60
CA MET A 163 -10.50 -13.09 8.06
C MET A 163 -10.69 -14.32 8.96
N GLN A 164 -11.12 -14.15 10.23
CA GLN A 164 -11.20 -15.22 11.21
C GLN A 164 -9.87 -15.96 11.41
N VAL A 165 -8.79 -15.19 11.58
CA VAL A 165 -7.42 -15.68 11.75
C VAL A 165 -6.85 -15.09 13.04
N LYS A 166 -6.11 -15.91 13.79
CA LYS A 166 -5.40 -15.44 14.98
C LYS A 166 -4.12 -14.68 14.59
N PRO A 167 -3.66 -13.73 15.42
CA PRO A 167 -2.44 -12.98 15.14
C PRO A 167 -1.22 -13.86 14.85
N GLU A 168 -1.01 -14.92 15.62
CA GLU A 168 0.10 -15.87 15.47
C GLU A 168 0.02 -16.73 14.20
N GLU A 169 -1.12 -16.72 13.50
CA GLU A 169 -1.34 -17.40 12.22
C GLU A 169 -1.21 -16.45 11.03
N ALA A 170 -0.83 -15.20 11.27
CA ALA A 170 -0.75 -14.16 10.24
C ALA A 170 0.61 -13.47 10.19
N VAL A 171 0.96 -13.03 8.98
CA VAL A 171 2.16 -12.23 8.71
C VAL A 171 1.73 -10.83 8.30
N MET A 172 2.33 -9.79 8.90
CA MET A 172 2.21 -8.40 8.45
C MET A 172 3.40 -8.03 7.58
N VAL A 173 3.14 -7.42 6.43
CA VAL A 173 4.16 -6.92 5.49
C VAL A 173 3.94 -5.43 5.29
N GLY A 174 4.97 -4.62 5.52
CA GLY A 174 4.92 -3.17 5.34
C GLY A 174 6.31 -2.55 5.29
N ASP A 175 6.38 -1.31 4.79
CA ASP A 175 7.63 -0.54 4.59
C ASP A 175 7.91 0.47 5.70
N TRP A 176 6.94 0.73 6.57
CA TRP A 176 7.09 1.71 7.63
C TRP A 176 7.21 1.04 9.00
N ALA A 177 8.47 0.97 9.50
CA ALA A 177 8.76 0.26 10.75
C ALA A 177 7.89 0.69 11.93
N GLU A 178 7.71 1.98 12.13
CA GLU A 178 6.92 2.52 13.25
C GLU A 178 5.43 2.21 13.12
N ARG A 179 4.88 2.20 11.91
CA ARG A 179 3.44 2.00 11.67
C ARG A 179 3.08 0.53 11.50
N ASP A 180 3.77 -0.15 10.60
CA ASP A 180 3.37 -1.51 10.21
C ASP A 180 3.92 -2.56 11.16
N ILE A 181 5.20 -2.41 11.54
CA ILE A 181 5.90 -3.45 12.32
C ILE A 181 5.52 -3.38 13.79
N ILE A 182 5.60 -2.20 14.41
CA ILE A 182 5.32 -2.05 15.84
C ILE A 182 3.88 -2.45 16.16
N GLY A 183 2.89 -1.92 15.39
CA GLY A 183 1.48 -2.22 15.63
C GLY A 183 1.14 -3.71 15.52
N ALA A 184 1.66 -4.39 14.50
CA ALA A 184 1.44 -5.82 14.30
C ALA A 184 2.14 -6.68 15.37
N LYS A 185 3.34 -6.31 15.80
CA LYS A 185 4.06 -7.00 16.88
C LYS A 185 3.32 -6.95 18.21
N THR A 186 2.67 -5.84 18.54
CA THR A 186 1.87 -5.75 19.79
C THR A 186 0.70 -6.73 19.81
N LEU A 187 0.24 -7.18 18.65
CA LEU A 187 -0.80 -8.20 18.51
C LEU A 187 -0.23 -9.63 18.53
N GLY A 188 1.09 -9.81 18.40
CA GLY A 188 1.72 -11.13 18.35
C GLY A 188 1.82 -11.71 16.94
N MET A 189 1.72 -10.88 15.90
CA MET A 189 1.93 -11.29 14.51
C MET A 189 3.42 -11.47 14.20
N THR A 190 3.73 -12.32 13.23
CA THR A 190 5.03 -12.28 12.55
C THR A 190 5.07 -11.07 11.62
N THR A 191 6.20 -10.38 11.58
CA THR A 191 6.37 -9.14 10.82
C THR A 191 7.48 -9.25 9.79
N VAL A 192 7.23 -8.69 8.61
CA VAL A 192 8.16 -8.63 7.49
C VAL A 192 8.28 -7.18 7.02
N PHE A 193 9.48 -6.63 7.12
CA PHE A 193 9.76 -5.28 6.66
C PHE A 193 10.13 -5.26 5.18
N ALA A 194 9.38 -4.49 4.39
CA ALA A 194 9.59 -4.30 2.97
C ALA A 194 10.67 -3.23 2.72
N ARG A 195 11.94 -3.63 2.80
CA ARG A 195 13.10 -2.73 2.67
C ARG A 195 13.11 -1.93 1.37
N TYR A 196 12.56 -2.50 0.30
CA TYR A 196 12.48 -1.85 -1.01
C TYR A 196 11.56 -0.62 -1.03
N GLY A 197 10.65 -0.49 -0.07
CA GLY A 197 9.73 0.64 0.07
C GLY A 197 10.16 1.67 1.11
N ASP A 198 11.21 1.38 1.88
CA ASP A 198 11.68 2.24 2.98
C ASP A 198 12.14 3.62 2.49
N GLU A 199 11.36 4.64 2.81
CA GLU A 199 11.65 6.04 2.49
C GLU A 199 12.42 6.77 3.58
N PHE A 200 12.51 6.19 4.78
CA PHE A 200 13.06 6.84 5.97
C PHE A 200 14.51 6.47 6.23
N GLY A 201 15.08 5.53 5.47
CA GLY A 201 16.42 5.01 5.68
C GLY A 201 16.54 4.29 7.02
N THR A 202 15.54 3.48 7.35
CA THR A 202 15.41 2.77 8.61
C THR A 202 16.61 1.84 8.85
N ASN A 203 17.44 2.13 9.83
CA ASN A 203 18.60 1.30 10.16
C ASN A 203 18.18 -0.03 10.80
N VAL A 204 17.23 0.01 11.74
CA VAL A 204 16.70 -1.16 12.45
C VAL A 204 15.17 -1.13 12.39
N SER A 205 14.58 -2.01 11.61
CA SER A 205 13.12 -2.07 11.46
C SER A 205 12.41 -2.68 12.66
N GLY A 206 13.11 -3.51 13.41
CA GLY A 206 12.53 -4.30 14.50
C GLY A 206 11.63 -5.45 14.01
N ALA A 207 11.52 -5.69 12.71
CA ALA A 207 10.76 -6.80 12.14
C ALA A 207 11.43 -8.16 12.39
N ASP A 208 10.66 -9.24 12.27
CA ASP A 208 11.18 -10.60 12.40
C ASP A 208 11.95 -11.02 11.14
N PHE A 209 11.57 -10.46 9.98
CA PHE A 209 12.24 -10.63 8.69
C PHE A 209 12.30 -9.30 7.95
N GLU A 210 13.27 -9.17 7.06
CA GLU A 210 13.38 -8.06 6.10
C GLU A 210 13.52 -8.63 4.69
N ILE A 211 12.88 -7.98 3.71
CA ILE A 211 12.89 -8.40 2.31
C ILE A 211 13.27 -7.23 1.40
N SER A 212 14.10 -7.49 0.40
CA SER A 212 14.48 -6.54 -0.66
C SER A 212 13.64 -6.70 -1.93
N ASP A 213 12.88 -7.78 -2.02
CA ASP A 213 11.90 -8.06 -3.08
C ASP A 213 10.73 -8.82 -2.47
N VAL A 214 9.51 -8.52 -2.91
CA VAL A 214 8.30 -9.15 -2.36
C VAL A 214 8.26 -10.67 -2.57
N LEU A 215 8.95 -11.22 -3.58
CA LEU A 215 9.05 -12.67 -3.78
C LEU A 215 9.79 -13.39 -2.64
N GLU A 216 10.65 -12.70 -1.90
CA GLU A 216 11.34 -13.26 -0.74
C GLU A 216 10.37 -13.62 0.40
N LEU A 217 9.14 -13.07 0.36
CA LEU A 217 8.07 -13.43 1.29
C LEU A 217 7.65 -14.91 1.15
N ILE A 218 7.72 -15.48 -0.05
CA ILE A 218 7.26 -16.85 -0.30
C ILE A 218 8.00 -17.88 0.56
N PRO A 219 9.35 -17.99 0.49
CA PRO A 219 10.08 -18.93 1.34
C PRO A 219 9.95 -18.64 2.84
N ILE A 220 9.72 -17.39 3.25
CA ILE A 220 9.45 -17.05 4.65
C ILE A 220 8.14 -17.70 5.10
N VAL A 221 7.07 -17.50 4.34
CA VAL A 221 5.75 -18.05 4.65
C VAL A 221 5.77 -19.59 4.60
N GLU A 222 6.43 -20.19 3.63
CA GLU A 222 6.62 -21.64 3.55
C GLU A 222 7.31 -22.19 4.80
N LYS A 223 8.41 -21.57 5.22
CA LYS A 223 9.15 -21.93 6.44
C LYS A 223 8.28 -21.83 7.71
N LEU A 224 7.49 -20.78 7.84
CA LEU A 224 6.60 -20.54 8.99
C LEU A 224 5.39 -21.49 8.99
N SER A 225 5.00 -22.00 7.83
CA SER A 225 3.88 -22.94 7.69
C SER A 225 4.24 -24.39 8.01
N GLY A 226 5.53 -24.73 8.03
CA GLY A 226 6.04 -26.07 8.29
C GLY A 226 5.90 -27.03 7.09
N PRO A 227 6.46 -28.25 7.11
CA PRO A 227 6.53 -29.15 5.96
C PRO A 227 5.25 -29.93 5.62
N GLU A 228 4.05 -29.52 6.04
CA GLU A 228 2.80 -30.22 5.77
C GLU A 228 1.74 -29.39 5.06
N SER A 229 1.75 -29.40 3.72
CA SER A 229 0.50 -29.22 2.95
C SER A 229 0.56 -29.70 1.48
N HIS A 230 1.55 -30.48 1.07
CA HIS A 230 1.64 -30.90 -0.33
C HIS A 230 1.46 -32.40 -0.58
N HIS A 231 0.64 -33.15 0.21
CA HIS A 231 0.22 -34.51 -0.21
C HIS A 231 -0.99 -35.03 0.57
N LYS A 232 -2.22 -34.65 0.16
CA LYS A 232 -3.41 -35.50 0.37
C LYS A 232 -4.58 -35.03 -0.50
N ASP A 233 -4.52 -35.18 -1.83
CA ASP A 233 -5.73 -35.27 -2.65
C ASP A 233 -5.47 -35.88 -4.05
N THR A 234 -4.82 -37.09 -4.08
CA THR A 234 -4.71 -37.86 -5.34
C THR A 234 -4.87 -39.36 -5.15
N LYS A 235 -5.55 -39.84 -4.11
CA LYS A 235 -5.76 -41.32 -3.96
C LYS A 235 -7.19 -41.71 -3.54
N THR A 236 -8.25 -41.10 -4.04
CA THR A 236 -9.61 -41.63 -3.79
C THR A 236 -10.54 -41.56 -5.00
N GLN A 237 -10.06 -41.77 -6.23
CA GLN A 237 -10.92 -41.91 -7.41
C GLN A 237 -10.51 -43.05 -8.34
N ARG A 238 -9.91 -44.15 -7.83
CA ARG A 238 -9.61 -45.35 -8.65
C ARG A 238 -10.15 -46.67 -8.09
N SER A 239 -11.32 -46.71 -7.48
CA SER A 239 -11.91 -47.98 -7.04
C SER A 239 -13.43 -48.09 -7.18
N ARG A 240 -14.06 -47.43 -8.16
CA ARG A 240 -15.47 -47.71 -8.51
C ARG A 240 -15.71 -47.74 -10.02
N ARG A 241 -14.99 -48.63 -10.74
CA ARG A 241 -15.40 -49.12 -12.06
C ARG A 241 -14.84 -50.54 -12.23
N ARG A 242 -15.46 -51.50 -11.57
CA ARG A 242 -15.51 -52.94 -11.96
C ARG A 242 -16.48 -53.62 -11.00
N ARG A 243 -17.77 -53.59 -11.33
CA ARG A 243 -18.73 -54.68 -11.25
C ARG A 243 -20.00 -54.26 -12.00
#